data_26b0b667d3c5662162065597e432c5b0
#
_entry.id   26b0b667d3c5662162065597e432c5b0
#
_cell.length_a   1.000
_cell.length_b   1.000
_cell.length_c   1.000
_cell.angle_alpha   90.00
_cell.angle_beta   90.00
_cell.angle_gamma   90.00
#
_symmetry.space_group_name_H-M   'P 1'
#
loop_
_entity.id
_entity.type
_entity.pdbx_description
1 polymer ?
#
loop_
_entity_poly.entity_id
_entity_poly.type
_entity_poly.pdbx_seq_one_letter_code
_entity_poly.pdbx_strand_id
1 'polypeptide(L)'
;MTEQRGYSEKELIRLIRRRVPADRVPKTVKVKDTGDFFRVDYDDVVVLEGVPFFVRNNEREGRFGIDDEPKFWVKRSINLLTGEVKILKWVFRERFEARIGDLVFECVRSPQKEARILELVHGNEHFMQGATVRDAAGDPLRILDFIRGRTLPQVTLSLGTGHEDFFFEHFPILLDEFLELVEAIGFLHRNGEKHGDIRRDHLIRDERTGKYRWIDFDFNYRHGSSRFGYDLFGLGNVLLFITGRGDVTTQGLLQRDPDMLDRLTEDDVNIVFHNRVANLRKIYPYIPELLNRVLLHFSAGADIYYETTEELLEDLGEAREVLERR
;
A
#
# COMPACT_ATOMS: atom_id res chain seq x y z
N MET A 1 -30.00 4.93 -21.94
CA MET A 1 -29.67 3.51 -22.18
C MET A 1 -28.74 3.49 -23.39
N THR A 2 -27.45 3.52 -23.21
CA THR A 2 -26.45 3.32 -24.28
C THR A 2 -26.44 1.83 -24.62
N GLU A 3 -26.76 1.49 -25.85
CA GLU A 3 -26.63 0.10 -26.34
C GLU A 3 -25.22 -0.40 -26.03
N GLN A 4 -25.12 -1.44 -25.18
CA GLN A 4 -23.85 -2.13 -24.95
C GLN A 4 -23.39 -2.71 -26.28
N ARG A 5 -22.32 -2.17 -26.84
CA ARG A 5 -21.68 -2.67 -28.05
C ARG A 5 -21.27 -4.12 -27.83
N GLY A 6 -22.01 -5.05 -28.40
CA GLY A 6 -21.67 -6.47 -28.38
C GLY A 6 -20.46 -6.72 -29.28
N TYR A 7 -19.40 -7.35 -28.73
CA TYR A 7 -18.25 -7.81 -29.51
C TYR A 7 -18.44 -9.26 -29.92
N SER A 8 -18.22 -9.58 -31.20
CA SER A 8 -18.13 -10.95 -31.65
C SER A 8 -16.80 -11.60 -31.20
N GLU A 9 -16.79 -12.92 -31.02
CA GLU A 9 -15.57 -13.66 -30.67
C GLU A 9 -14.43 -13.42 -31.66
N LYS A 10 -14.72 -13.34 -32.96
CA LYS A 10 -13.73 -13.04 -34.01
C LYS A 10 -13.10 -11.65 -33.84
N GLU A 11 -13.89 -10.66 -33.47
CA GLU A 11 -13.39 -9.30 -33.21
C GLU A 11 -12.49 -9.28 -31.98
N LEU A 12 -12.89 -9.95 -30.88
CA LEU A 12 -12.09 -10.03 -29.66
C LEU A 12 -10.76 -10.75 -29.91
N ILE A 13 -10.75 -11.89 -30.62
CA ILE A 13 -9.50 -12.58 -30.98
C ILE A 13 -8.59 -11.69 -31.82
N ARG A 14 -9.15 -10.91 -32.77
CA ARG A 14 -8.38 -9.94 -33.56
C ARG A 14 -7.75 -8.83 -32.70
N LEU A 15 -8.50 -8.31 -31.73
CA LEU A 15 -8.01 -7.30 -30.78
C LEU A 15 -6.91 -7.88 -29.89
N ILE A 16 -7.10 -9.09 -29.35
CA ILE A 16 -6.12 -9.78 -28.49
C ILE A 16 -4.81 -10.01 -29.25
N ARG A 17 -4.85 -10.49 -30.50
CA ARG A 17 -3.65 -10.69 -31.34
C ARG A 17 -2.78 -9.44 -31.53
N ARG A 18 -3.35 -8.26 -31.38
CA ARG A 18 -2.62 -6.99 -31.47
C ARG A 18 -1.92 -6.60 -30.15
N ARG A 19 -2.27 -7.30 -29.05
CA ARG A 19 -1.90 -6.89 -27.70
C ARG A 19 -1.07 -7.91 -26.93
N VAL A 20 -1.11 -9.17 -27.36
CA VAL A 20 -0.35 -10.26 -26.71
C VAL A 20 0.45 -11.05 -27.75
N PRO A 21 1.57 -11.71 -27.33
CA PRO A 21 2.34 -12.60 -28.20
C PRO A 21 1.46 -13.69 -28.82
N ALA A 22 1.82 -14.10 -30.05
CA ALA A 22 0.98 -15.03 -30.83
C ALA A 22 0.75 -16.39 -30.13
N ASP A 23 1.73 -16.87 -29.39
CA ASP A 23 1.68 -18.10 -28.58
C ASP A 23 0.74 -18.00 -27.36
N ARG A 24 0.35 -16.77 -26.99
CA ARG A 24 -0.54 -16.47 -25.86
C ARG A 24 -1.93 -16.04 -26.30
N VAL A 25 -2.26 -16.14 -27.58
CA VAL A 25 -3.61 -15.85 -28.07
C VAL A 25 -4.49 -17.08 -27.86
N PRO A 26 -5.58 -16.99 -27.08
CA PRO A 26 -6.46 -18.13 -26.85
C PRO A 26 -7.18 -18.55 -28.15
N LYS A 27 -7.49 -19.84 -28.28
CA LYS A 27 -8.24 -20.37 -29.42
C LYS A 27 -9.68 -19.90 -29.43
N THR A 28 -10.27 -19.77 -28.25
CA THR A 28 -11.64 -19.30 -28.00
C THR A 28 -11.62 -18.26 -26.91
N VAL A 29 -12.56 -17.30 -26.97
CA VAL A 29 -12.69 -16.23 -26.00
C VAL A 29 -14.14 -16.11 -25.57
N LYS A 30 -14.36 -16.02 -24.27
CA LYS A 30 -15.70 -15.83 -23.70
C LYS A 30 -15.81 -14.45 -23.08
N VAL A 31 -16.85 -13.72 -23.42
CA VAL A 31 -17.26 -12.53 -22.67
C VAL A 31 -17.96 -13.00 -21.41
N LYS A 32 -17.47 -12.57 -20.26
CA LYS A 32 -18.03 -12.92 -18.96
C LYS A 32 -18.84 -11.78 -18.39
N ASP A 33 -19.88 -12.18 -17.67
CA ASP A 33 -20.64 -11.29 -16.82
C ASP A 33 -19.77 -10.81 -15.65
N THR A 34 -19.90 -9.53 -15.29
CA THR A 34 -19.09 -8.89 -14.26
C THR A 34 -19.71 -8.92 -12.86
N GLY A 35 -20.93 -9.44 -12.71
CA GLY A 35 -21.62 -9.49 -11.41
C GLY A 35 -21.05 -10.51 -10.41
N ASP A 36 -20.15 -11.39 -10.85
CA ASP A 36 -19.49 -12.38 -9.99
C ASP A 36 -18.04 -12.58 -10.44
N PHE A 37 -17.09 -12.06 -9.67
CA PHE A 37 -15.67 -12.15 -10.00
C PHE A 37 -15.12 -13.59 -9.99
N PHE A 38 -15.76 -14.54 -9.31
CA PHE A 38 -15.35 -15.95 -9.35
C PHE A 38 -15.63 -16.61 -10.72
N ARG A 39 -16.53 -16.03 -11.51
CA ARG A 39 -16.83 -16.52 -12.86
C ARG A 39 -15.90 -15.97 -13.94
N VAL A 40 -15.08 -14.97 -13.57
CA VAL A 40 -14.12 -14.34 -14.47
C VAL A 40 -12.75 -14.92 -14.19
N ASP A 41 -12.14 -15.56 -15.18
CA ASP A 41 -10.88 -16.26 -15.04
C ASP A 41 -9.86 -15.81 -16.09
N TYR A 42 -8.70 -16.41 -16.06
CA TYR A 42 -7.62 -16.22 -17.02
C TYR A 42 -8.11 -16.41 -18.46
N ASP A 43 -7.68 -15.55 -19.38
CA ASP A 43 -8.06 -15.50 -20.78
C ASP A 43 -9.55 -15.18 -21.07
N ASP A 44 -10.36 -14.85 -20.08
CA ASP A 44 -11.69 -14.30 -20.28
C ASP A 44 -11.63 -12.81 -20.69
N VAL A 45 -12.72 -12.34 -21.28
CA VAL A 45 -12.93 -10.90 -21.56
C VAL A 45 -14.13 -10.42 -20.76
N VAL A 46 -13.98 -9.25 -20.14
CA VAL A 46 -15.10 -8.49 -19.56
C VAL A 46 -15.28 -7.19 -20.34
N VAL A 47 -16.52 -6.76 -20.51
CA VAL A 47 -16.84 -5.49 -21.19
C VAL A 47 -17.40 -4.52 -20.14
N LEU A 48 -16.72 -3.42 -19.95
CA LEU A 48 -17.07 -2.34 -19.00
C LEU A 48 -17.24 -1.04 -19.77
N GLU A 49 -18.41 -0.44 -19.69
CA GLU A 49 -18.76 0.79 -20.47
C GLU A 49 -18.40 0.70 -21.95
N GLY A 50 -18.58 -0.46 -22.58
CA GLY A 50 -18.28 -0.70 -23.99
C GLY A 50 -16.79 -0.94 -24.31
N VAL A 51 -15.91 -0.94 -23.30
CA VAL A 51 -14.49 -1.25 -23.45
C VAL A 51 -14.21 -2.70 -23.05
N PRO A 52 -13.60 -3.51 -23.96
CA PRO A 52 -13.26 -4.90 -23.66
C PRO A 52 -11.89 -4.97 -22.94
N PHE A 53 -11.87 -5.65 -21.79
CA PHE A 53 -10.68 -5.95 -21.00
C PHE A 53 -10.39 -7.45 -21.02
N PHE A 54 -9.17 -7.81 -21.40
CA PHE A 54 -8.69 -9.18 -21.46
C PHE A 54 -7.97 -9.52 -20.16
N VAL A 55 -8.50 -10.46 -19.39
CA VAL A 55 -8.01 -10.85 -18.08
C VAL A 55 -6.74 -11.69 -18.21
N ARG A 56 -5.69 -11.35 -17.45
CA ARG A 56 -4.38 -12.02 -17.53
C ARG A 56 -4.03 -12.84 -16.30
N ASN A 57 -4.33 -12.35 -15.12
CA ASN A 57 -4.09 -13.06 -13.87
C ASN A 57 -4.84 -12.38 -12.72
N ASN A 58 -4.99 -13.12 -11.61
CA ASN A 58 -5.35 -12.53 -10.34
C ASN A 58 -4.11 -11.87 -9.71
N GLU A 59 -4.27 -10.73 -9.08
CA GLU A 59 -3.23 -10.17 -8.23
C GLU A 59 -3.05 -11.04 -6.98
N ARG A 60 -1.90 -10.95 -6.36
CA ARG A 60 -1.56 -11.72 -5.16
C ARG A 60 -1.21 -10.80 -4.01
N GLU A 61 -1.42 -11.25 -2.80
CA GLU A 61 -1.04 -10.54 -1.58
C GLU A 61 -0.42 -11.51 -0.59
N GLY A 62 0.78 -11.19 -0.12
CA GLY A 62 1.37 -11.85 1.03
C GLY A 62 0.89 -11.17 2.32
N ARG A 63 0.18 -11.92 3.20
CA ARG A 63 -0.18 -11.44 4.54
C ARG A 63 0.58 -12.26 5.58
N PHE A 64 1.21 -11.59 6.53
CA PHE A 64 1.82 -12.20 7.72
C PHE A 64 2.85 -13.32 7.45
N GLY A 65 3.58 -13.26 6.33
CA GLY A 65 4.59 -14.27 5.99
C GLY A 65 4.02 -15.61 5.50
N ILE A 66 2.72 -15.66 5.21
CA ILE A 66 2.07 -16.77 4.52
C ILE A 66 2.20 -16.55 3.02
N ASP A 67 2.33 -17.64 2.24
CA ASP A 67 2.47 -17.60 0.79
C ASP A 67 1.46 -16.67 0.11
N ASP A 68 1.89 -16.02 -0.98
CA ASP A 68 1.08 -15.14 -1.79
C ASP A 68 -0.26 -15.78 -2.20
N GLU A 69 -1.34 -15.39 -1.52
CA GLU A 69 -2.68 -15.85 -1.87
C GLU A 69 -3.28 -15.02 -3.02
N PRO A 70 -3.98 -15.65 -3.98
CA PRO A 70 -4.61 -14.93 -5.07
C PRO A 70 -5.82 -14.13 -4.57
N LYS A 71 -5.84 -12.82 -4.87
CA LYS A 71 -7.01 -11.95 -4.70
C LYS A 71 -7.95 -12.13 -5.87
N PHE A 72 -8.91 -13.06 -5.80
CA PHE A 72 -9.83 -13.36 -6.90
C PHE A 72 -10.67 -12.16 -7.35
N TRP A 73 -10.86 -11.16 -6.48
CA TRP A 73 -11.58 -9.91 -6.76
C TRP A 73 -10.69 -8.80 -7.36
N VAL A 74 -9.38 -9.05 -7.57
CA VAL A 74 -8.43 -8.11 -8.17
C VAL A 74 -7.73 -8.78 -9.33
N LYS A 75 -8.01 -8.30 -10.54
CA LYS A 75 -7.49 -8.93 -11.76
C LYS A 75 -6.68 -7.97 -12.59
N ARG A 76 -5.50 -8.40 -13.01
CA ARG A 76 -4.72 -7.71 -14.03
C ARG A 76 -5.31 -8.00 -15.40
N SER A 77 -5.53 -6.97 -16.18
CA SER A 77 -6.15 -7.07 -17.49
C SER A 77 -5.49 -6.14 -18.51
N ILE A 78 -5.76 -6.34 -19.78
CA ILE A 78 -5.33 -5.48 -20.87
C ILE A 78 -6.58 -4.83 -21.47
N ASN A 79 -6.63 -3.50 -21.52
CA ASN A 79 -7.59 -2.76 -22.33
C ASN A 79 -7.32 -3.06 -23.79
N LEU A 80 -8.21 -3.78 -24.46
CA LEU A 80 -7.99 -4.24 -25.83
C LEU A 80 -8.01 -3.11 -26.87
N LEU A 81 -8.58 -1.96 -26.53
CA LEU A 81 -8.62 -0.80 -27.43
C LEU A 81 -7.29 -0.03 -27.36
N THR A 82 -6.79 0.27 -26.16
CA THR A 82 -5.58 1.08 -25.98
C THR A 82 -4.30 0.23 -25.86
N GLY A 83 -4.39 -0.98 -25.32
CA GLY A 83 -3.26 -1.85 -24.98
C GLY A 83 -2.69 -1.61 -23.59
N GLU A 84 -3.26 -0.69 -22.84
CA GLU A 84 -2.83 -0.40 -21.47
C GLU A 84 -3.17 -1.55 -20.54
N VAL A 85 -2.25 -1.85 -19.63
CA VAL A 85 -2.52 -2.76 -18.51
C VAL A 85 -3.32 -2.01 -17.46
N LYS A 86 -4.41 -2.63 -17.01
CA LYS A 86 -5.29 -2.11 -15.96
C LYS A 86 -5.51 -3.17 -14.89
N ILE A 87 -5.81 -2.71 -13.69
CA ILE A 87 -6.29 -3.54 -12.59
C ILE A 87 -7.80 -3.37 -12.51
N LEU A 88 -8.52 -4.48 -12.59
CA LEU A 88 -9.95 -4.52 -12.35
C LEU A 88 -10.18 -5.02 -10.92
N LYS A 89 -10.82 -4.21 -10.09
CA LYS A 89 -11.05 -4.51 -8.68
C LYS A 89 -12.53 -4.51 -8.37
N TRP A 90 -13.09 -5.70 -8.10
CA TRP A 90 -14.47 -5.92 -7.71
C TRP A 90 -14.71 -5.62 -6.24
N VAL A 91 -15.96 -5.62 -5.84
CA VAL A 91 -16.35 -5.54 -4.43
C VAL A 91 -15.99 -6.85 -3.74
N PHE A 92 -15.20 -6.73 -2.68
CA PHE A 92 -14.98 -7.80 -1.70
C PHE A 92 -15.36 -7.28 -0.33
N ARG A 93 -16.19 -8.01 0.40
CA ARG A 93 -16.71 -7.59 1.71
C ARG A 93 -15.93 -8.28 2.79
N GLU A 94 -15.24 -7.48 3.62
CA GLU A 94 -14.45 -7.95 4.74
C GLU A 94 -14.65 -7.03 5.94
N ARG A 95 -14.70 -7.59 7.15
CA ARG A 95 -14.76 -6.86 8.42
C ARG A 95 -13.91 -7.59 9.44
N PHE A 96 -13.10 -6.85 10.19
CA PHE A 96 -12.31 -7.36 11.30
C PHE A 96 -12.07 -6.27 12.35
N GLU A 97 -11.62 -6.69 13.54
CA GLU A 97 -11.12 -5.77 14.55
C GLU A 97 -9.60 -5.77 14.56
N ALA A 98 -8.99 -4.58 14.57
CA ALA A 98 -7.58 -4.39 14.81
C ALA A 98 -7.36 -3.82 16.21
N ARG A 99 -6.36 -4.33 16.92
CA ARG A 99 -5.97 -3.86 18.26
C ARG A 99 -4.57 -3.30 18.21
N ILE A 100 -4.40 -2.10 18.79
CA ILE A 100 -3.13 -1.40 18.91
C ILE A 100 -3.04 -0.89 20.34
N GLY A 101 -2.25 -1.56 21.18
CA GLY A 101 -2.30 -1.34 22.62
C GLY A 101 -3.73 -1.54 23.12
N ASP A 102 -4.27 -0.56 23.85
CA ASP A 102 -5.65 -0.58 24.37
C ASP A 102 -6.69 -0.08 23.35
N LEU A 103 -6.25 0.42 22.19
CA LEU A 103 -7.15 0.94 21.15
C LEU A 103 -7.71 -0.21 20.30
N VAL A 104 -9.03 -0.20 20.10
CA VAL A 104 -9.72 -1.18 19.26
C VAL A 104 -10.34 -0.45 18.07
N PHE A 105 -9.96 -0.85 16.85
CA PHE A 105 -10.45 -0.29 15.60
C PHE A 105 -11.34 -1.31 14.89
N GLU A 106 -12.59 -0.92 14.61
CA GLU A 106 -13.47 -1.69 13.73
C GLU A 106 -13.11 -1.37 12.28
N CYS A 107 -12.55 -2.35 11.57
CA CYS A 107 -12.10 -2.22 10.18
C CYS A 107 -13.10 -2.87 9.23
N VAL A 108 -13.47 -2.15 8.18
CA VAL A 108 -14.44 -2.60 7.18
C VAL A 108 -13.95 -2.22 5.78
N ARG A 109 -13.93 -3.18 4.86
CA ARG A 109 -13.64 -2.90 3.45
C ARG A 109 -14.82 -2.16 2.81
N SER A 110 -14.57 -0.99 2.21
CA SER A 110 -15.57 -0.08 1.67
C SER A 110 -15.24 0.34 0.23
N PRO A 111 -15.79 -0.35 -0.78
CA PRO A 111 -15.62 0.01 -2.18
C PRO A 111 -16.12 1.42 -2.53
N GLN A 112 -17.16 1.89 -1.83
CA GLN A 112 -17.69 3.25 -2.02
C GLN A 112 -16.72 4.31 -1.52
N LYS A 113 -16.01 4.04 -0.42
CA LYS A 113 -14.95 4.94 0.08
C LYS A 113 -13.80 5.00 -0.93
N GLU A 114 -13.34 3.85 -1.44
CA GLU A 114 -12.27 3.81 -2.44
C GLU A 114 -12.66 4.60 -3.70
N ALA A 115 -13.90 4.48 -4.16
CA ALA A 115 -14.42 5.24 -5.29
C ALA A 115 -14.35 6.77 -5.04
N ARG A 116 -14.77 7.24 -3.86
CA ARG A 116 -14.69 8.67 -3.50
C ARG A 116 -13.25 9.16 -3.41
N ILE A 117 -12.36 8.35 -2.82
CA ILE A 117 -10.94 8.73 -2.74
C ILE A 117 -10.32 8.81 -4.13
N LEU A 118 -10.61 7.87 -5.05
CA LEU A 118 -10.11 7.94 -6.43
C LEU A 118 -10.50 9.25 -7.13
N GLU A 119 -11.73 9.73 -6.91
CA GLU A 119 -12.17 11.03 -7.43
C GLU A 119 -11.41 12.18 -6.76
N LEU A 120 -11.26 12.14 -5.41
CA LEU A 120 -10.57 13.17 -4.63
C LEU A 120 -9.10 13.33 -5.02
N VAL A 121 -8.40 12.20 -5.24
CA VAL A 121 -6.96 12.18 -5.53
C VAL A 121 -6.65 12.21 -7.04
N HIS A 122 -7.64 12.47 -7.88
CA HIS A 122 -7.43 12.51 -9.32
C HIS A 122 -6.32 13.51 -9.70
N GLY A 123 -5.32 13.03 -10.43
CA GLY A 123 -4.14 13.80 -10.81
C GLY A 123 -3.08 13.98 -9.73
N ASN A 124 -3.30 13.55 -8.49
CA ASN A 124 -2.28 13.56 -7.45
C ASN A 124 -1.29 12.40 -7.67
N GLU A 125 0.00 12.74 -7.83
CA GLU A 125 1.05 11.79 -8.20
C GLU A 125 1.41 10.78 -7.09
N HIS A 126 1.01 11.04 -5.84
CA HIS A 126 1.29 10.16 -4.70
C HIS A 126 0.21 9.10 -4.45
N PHE A 127 -0.80 9.01 -5.33
CA PHE A 127 -1.85 8.00 -5.22
C PHE A 127 -2.03 7.22 -6.51
N MET A 128 -2.49 5.96 -6.38
CA MET A 128 -2.99 5.22 -7.52
C MET A 128 -4.12 6.00 -8.20
N GLN A 129 -4.22 5.88 -9.52
CA GLN A 129 -5.22 6.54 -10.34
C GLN A 129 -6.17 5.52 -10.96
N GLY A 130 -7.36 5.96 -11.32
CA GLY A 130 -8.34 5.09 -11.96
C GLY A 130 -9.74 5.71 -11.96
N ALA A 131 -10.69 4.91 -12.37
CA ALA A 131 -12.10 5.29 -12.41
C ALA A 131 -12.97 4.19 -11.80
N THR A 132 -14.16 4.56 -11.35
CA THR A 132 -15.16 3.62 -10.86
C THR A 132 -16.31 3.53 -11.85
N VAL A 133 -16.65 2.31 -12.23
CA VAL A 133 -17.81 1.97 -13.06
C VAL A 133 -18.74 1.04 -12.26
N ARG A 134 -19.88 0.69 -12.84
CA ARG A 134 -20.76 -0.33 -12.25
C ARG A 134 -20.59 -1.64 -12.98
N ASP A 135 -20.53 -2.73 -12.20
CA ASP A 135 -20.59 -4.08 -12.75
C ASP A 135 -22.03 -4.47 -13.12
N ALA A 136 -22.22 -5.70 -13.60
CA ALA A 136 -23.54 -6.19 -13.98
C ALA A 136 -24.53 -6.36 -12.82
N ALA A 137 -24.04 -6.45 -11.58
CA ALA A 137 -24.84 -6.47 -10.36
C ALA A 137 -25.19 -5.07 -9.86
N GLY A 138 -24.61 -4.02 -10.46
CA GLY A 138 -24.76 -2.62 -10.04
C GLY A 138 -23.79 -2.19 -8.94
N ASP A 139 -22.87 -3.07 -8.55
CA ASP A 139 -21.83 -2.78 -7.56
C ASP A 139 -20.68 -1.96 -8.19
N PRO A 140 -19.95 -1.13 -7.39
CA PRO A 140 -18.82 -0.37 -7.89
C PRO A 140 -17.64 -1.30 -8.26
N LEU A 141 -17.21 -1.25 -9.51
CA LEU A 141 -16.02 -1.90 -10.02
C LEU A 141 -14.99 -0.82 -10.36
N ARG A 142 -13.78 -0.93 -9.81
CA ARG A 142 -12.69 0.03 -10.05
C ARG A 142 -11.81 -0.45 -11.19
N ILE A 143 -11.57 0.45 -12.15
CA ILE A 143 -10.62 0.26 -13.25
C ILE A 143 -9.41 1.13 -12.92
N LEU A 144 -8.35 0.52 -12.36
CA LEU A 144 -7.17 1.22 -11.86
C LEU A 144 -6.02 1.16 -12.86
N ASP A 145 -5.21 2.19 -12.88
CA ASP A 145 -3.97 2.20 -13.65
C ASP A 145 -2.98 1.21 -13.02
N PHE A 146 -2.38 0.38 -13.85
CA PHE A 146 -1.31 -0.50 -13.40
C PHE A 146 -0.03 0.30 -13.18
N ILE A 147 0.46 0.35 -11.94
CA ILE A 147 1.72 0.99 -11.60
C ILE A 147 2.85 -0.02 -11.83
N ARG A 148 3.69 0.25 -12.82
CA ARG A 148 4.92 -0.53 -13.03
C ARG A 148 5.98 0.01 -12.09
N GLY A 149 6.50 -0.84 -11.20
CA GLY A 149 7.48 -0.39 -10.23
C GLY A 149 7.82 -1.45 -9.19
N ARG A 150 8.57 -1.03 -8.19
CA ARG A 150 8.96 -1.84 -7.04
C ARG A 150 8.30 -1.31 -5.77
N THR A 151 7.91 -2.21 -4.88
CA THR A 151 7.39 -1.83 -3.57
C THR A 151 8.48 -1.18 -2.70
N LEU A 152 8.08 -0.38 -1.70
CA LEU A 152 9.03 0.23 -0.77
C LEU A 152 9.98 -0.79 -0.11
N PRO A 153 9.52 -1.98 0.35
CA PRO A 153 10.44 -3.01 0.85
C PRO A 153 11.47 -3.46 -0.18
N GLN A 154 11.07 -3.67 -1.45
CA GLN A 154 11.99 -4.08 -2.50
C GLN A 154 13.05 -3.02 -2.80
N VAL A 155 12.69 -1.74 -2.73
CA VAL A 155 13.63 -0.63 -2.89
C VAL A 155 14.55 -0.56 -1.69
N THR A 156 14.02 -0.42 -0.47
CA THR A 156 14.79 -0.24 0.76
C THR A 156 15.81 -1.36 0.97
N LEU A 157 15.41 -2.62 0.80
CA LEU A 157 16.29 -3.77 1.00
C LEU A 157 17.38 -3.89 -0.08
N SER A 158 17.20 -3.26 -1.24
CA SER A 158 18.20 -3.25 -2.31
C SER A 158 19.29 -2.17 -2.13
N LEU A 159 19.12 -1.26 -1.18
CA LEU A 159 20.04 -0.15 -0.94
C LEU A 159 21.12 -0.52 0.09
N GLY A 160 22.37 -0.21 -0.23
CA GLY A 160 23.52 -0.39 0.68
C GLY A 160 23.83 -1.85 1.04
N THR A 161 24.96 -2.07 1.69
CA THR A 161 25.43 -3.38 2.13
C THR A 161 25.24 -3.60 3.62
N GLY A 162 25.38 -2.54 4.44
CA GLY A 162 25.15 -2.50 5.89
C GLY A 162 24.13 -1.44 6.29
N HIS A 163 23.70 -1.46 7.58
CA HIS A 163 22.78 -0.47 8.07
C HIS A 163 23.42 0.92 8.18
N GLU A 164 24.67 1.00 8.58
CA GLU A 164 25.39 2.28 8.75
C GLU A 164 25.53 3.02 7.42
N ASP A 165 26.06 2.33 6.38
CA ASP A 165 26.18 2.89 5.01
C ASP A 165 24.82 3.34 4.49
N PHE A 166 23.80 2.46 4.65
CA PHE A 166 22.44 2.79 4.27
C PHE A 166 21.92 4.04 4.98
N PHE A 167 22.14 4.14 6.29
CA PHE A 167 21.61 5.22 7.12
C PHE A 167 22.21 6.59 6.73
N PHE A 168 23.49 6.63 6.41
CA PHE A 168 24.14 7.89 6.03
C PHE A 168 23.98 8.25 4.55
N GLU A 169 23.93 7.25 3.65
CA GLU A 169 23.94 7.50 2.20
C GLU A 169 22.53 7.51 1.58
N HIS A 170 21.60 6.71 2.11
CA HIS A 170 20.32 6.46 1.45
C HIS A 170 19.11 6.88 2.28
N PHE A 171 19.16 6.71 3.61
CA PHE A 171 18.02 7.03 4.48
C PHE A 171 17.57 8.48 4.38
N PRO A 172 18.46 9.51 4.29
CA PRO A 172 18.01 10.89 4.16
C PRO A 172 17.10 11.13 2.94
N ILE A 173 17.43 10.50 1.81
CA ILE A 173 16.63 10.59 0.59
C ILE A 173 15.28 9.87 0.77
N LEU A 174 15.28 8.69 1.40
CA LEU A 174 14.04 7.97 1.70
C LEU A 174 13.16 8.72 2.71
N LEU A 175 13.77 9.45 3.64
CA LEU A 175 13.05 10.28 4.60
C LEU A 175 12.37 11.45 3.89
N ASP A 176 13.04 12.12 2.94
CA ASP A 176 12.45 13.19 2.14
C ASP A 176 11.26 12.66 1.32
N GLU A 177 11.41 11.50 0.66
CA GLU A 177 10.30 10.83 -0.04
C GLU A 177 9.17 10.45 0.92
N PHE A 178 9.49 10.04 2.14
CA PHE A 178 8.49 9.68 3.16
C PHE A 178 7.73 10.91 3.68
N LEU A 179 8.37 12.06 3.85
CA LEU A 179 7.68 13.31 4.20
C LEU A 179 6.62 13.68 3.16
N GLU A 180 6.92 13.57 1.85
CA GLU A 180 5.93 13.77 0.79
C GLU A 180 4.73 12.79 0.91
N LEU A 181 5.01 11.55 1.32
CA LEU A 181 3.98 10.53 1.52
C LEU A 181 3.10 10.76 2.76
N VAL A 182 3.68 11.27 3.84
CA VAL A 182 2.92 11.69 5.04
C VAL A 182 2.03 12.88 4.70
N GLU A 183 2.53 13.88 3.96
CA GLU A 183 1.73 15.02 3.49
C GLU A 183 0.57 14.57 2.58
N ALA A 184 0.79 13.56 1.73
CA ALA A 184 -0.28 12.98 0.91
C ALA A 184 -1.39 12.33 1.78
N ILE A 185 -1.04 11.65 2.88
CA ILE A 185 -2.03 11.15 3.85
C ILE A 185 -2.72 12.31 4.58
N GLY A 186 -1.97 13.35 4.95
CA GLY A 186 -2.53 14.59 5.53
C GLY A 186 -3.57 15.23 4.61
N PHE A 187 -3.35 15.22 3.29
CA PHE A 187 -4.35 15.66 2.34
C PHE A 187 -5.65 14.84 2.44
N LEU A 188 -5.62 13.52 2.58
CA LEU A 188 -6.81 12.71 2.81
C LEU A 188 -7.50 13.09 4.12
N HIS A 189 -6.74 13.22 5.21
CA HIS A 189 -7.26 13.54 6.54
C HIS A 189 -7.96 14.92 6.58
N ARG A 190 -7.37 15.94 5.95
CA ARG A 190 -7.98 17.28 5.81
C ARG A 190 -9.28 17.26 5.00
N ASN A 191 -9.43 16.32 4.08
CA ASN A 191 -10.67 16.09 3.33
C ASN A 191 -11.64 15.11 4.03
N GLY A 192 -11.34 14.70 5.27
CA GLY A 192 -12.19 13.82 6.08
C GLY A 192 -12.12 12.33 5.69
N GLU A 193 -11.25 11.98 4.75
CA GLU A 193 -11.01 10.61 4.32
C GLU A 193 -9.82 9.98 5.06
N LYS A 194 -9.67 8.68 4.95
CA LYS A 194 -8.61 7.86 5.56
C LYS A 194 -8.03 6.92 4.52
N HIS A 195 -6.75 6.59 4.62
CA HIS A 195 -6.22 5.50 3.80
C HIS A 195 -6.81 4.15 4.26
N GLY A 196 -6.66 3.84 5.54
CA GLY A 196 -7.29 2.70 6.20
C GLY A 196 -6.51 1.40 6.12
N ASP A 197 -5.47 1.32 5.28
CA ASP A 197 -4.58 0.15 5.18
C ASP A 197 -3.16 0.59 4.81
N ILE A 198 -2.60 1.50 5.63
CA ILE A 198 -1.23 1.98 5.44
C ILE A 198 -0.25 0.87 5.75
N ARG A 199 0.44 0.41 4.71
CA ARG A 199 1.45 -0.64 4.76
C ARG A 199 2.59 -0.31 3.79
N ARG A 200 3.78 -0.78 4.12
CA ARG A 200 4.97 -0.58 3.29
C ARG A 200 4.88 -1.22 1.89
N ASP A 201 4.16 -2.34 1.75
CA ASP A 201 3.91 -3.01 0.48
C ASP A 201 2.79 -2.34 -0.34
N HIS A 202 2.02 -1.42 0.27
CA HIS A 202 1.07 -0.54 -0.41
C HIS A 202 1.70 0.76 -0.93
N LEU A 203 3.01 0.85 -0.93
CA LEU A 203 3.81 1.90 -1.56
C LEU A 203 4.58 1.33 -2.74
N ILE A 204 4.24 1.78 -3.94
CA ILE A 204 4.93 1.38 -5.17
C ILE A 204 5.66 2.60 -5.75
N ARG A 205 6.97 2.47 -5.95
CA ARG A 205 7.76 3.46 -6.67
C ARG A 205 7.53 3.29 -8.17
N ASP A 206 6.78 4.21 -8.78
CA ASP A 206 6.45 4.20 -10.20
C ASP A 206 7.74 4.42 -11.04
N GLU A 207 8.11 3.44 -11.87
CA GLU A 207 9.29 3.52 -12.74
C GLU A 207 9.26 4.70 -13.70
N ARG A 208 8.08 5.21 -14.06
CA ARG A 208 7.90 6.30 -15.00
C ARG A 208 8.19 7.67 -14.39
N THR A 209 7.80 7.87 -13.12
CA THR A 209 7.92 9.17 -12.42
C THR A 209 9.01 9.18 -11.37
N GLY A 210 9.44 8.01 -10.89
CA GLY A 210 10.34 7.86 -9.75
C GLY A 210 9.67 8.12 -8.39
N LYS A 211 8.39 8.54 -8.38
CA LYS A 211 7.64 8.84 -7.16
C LYS A 211 6.97 7.62 -6.58
N TYR A 212 6.84 7.58 -5.25
CA TYR A 212 6.01 6.58 -4.59
C TYR A 212 4.54 6.93 -4.69
N ARG A 213 3.71 5.89 -4.85
CA ARG A 213 2.26 5.99 -4.86
C ARG A 213 1.63 5.09 -3.83
N TRP A 214 0.71 5.62 -3.04
CA TRP A 214 -0.18 4.86 -2.19
C TRP A 214 -1.19 4.08 -3.03
N ILE A 215 -1.40 2.80 -2.70
CA ILE A 215 -2.41 1.93 -3.30
C ILE A 215 -3.30 1.30 -2.23
N ASP A 216 -4.43 0.75 -2.63
CA ASP A 216 -5.28 -0.12 -1.81
C ASP A 216 -5.89 0.58 -0.57
N PHE A 217 -6.52 1.74 -0.77
CA PHE A 217 -7.19 2.52 0.27
C PHE A 217 -8.69 2.20 0.41
N ASP A 218 -9.09 0.91 0.33
CA ASP A 218 -10.48 0.50 0.40
C ASP A 218 -10.96 0.14 1.82
N PHE A 219 -10.07 0.00 2.80
CA PHE A 219 -10.46 -0.17 4.19
C PHE A 219 -10.84 1.15 4.86
N ASN A 220 -11.94 1.12 5.61
CA ASN A 220 -12.32 2.16 6.55
C ASN A 220 -12.25 1.60 7.96
N TYR A 221 -11.94 2.45 8.93
CA TYR A 221 -11.90 2.06 10.34
C TYR A 221 -12.65 3.08 11.21
N ARG A 222 -13.11 2.64 12.38
CA ARG A 222 -13.77 3.47 13.38
C ARG A 222 -13.14 3.24 14.74
N HIS A 223 -12.98 4.33 15.48
CA HIS A 223 -12.60 4.35 16.88
C HIS A 223 -13.26 5.55 17.57
N GLY A 224 -13.59 5.43 18.87
CA GLY A 224 -14.37 6.43 19.58
C GLY A 224 -13.68 7.80 19.74
N SER A 225 -12.38 7.81 19.99
CA SER A 225 -11.59 9.02 20.27
C SER A 225 -10.48 9.30 19.27
N SER A 226 -9.97 8.29 18.55
CA SER A 226 -8.87 8.46 17.61
C SER A 226 -9.36 8.36 16.16
N ARG A 227 -9.56 9.52 15.51
CA ARG A 227 -10.10 9.58 14.16
C ARG A 227 -9.13 9.04 13.11
N PHE A 228 -7.84 9.34 13.22
CA PHE A 228 -6.81 9.02 12.24
C PHE A 228 -5.72 8.09 12.77
N GLY A 229 -5.82 7.66 14.03
CA GLY A 229 -4.76 6.91 14.70
C GLY A 229 -4.33 5.64 13.99
N TYR A 230 -5.25 4.90 13.36
CA TYR A 230 -4.89 3.67 12.62
C TYR A 230 -3.96 3.96 11.45
N ASP A 231 -4.21 5.06 10.70
CA ASP A 231 -3.31 5.52 9.63
C ASP A 231 -1.98 6.01 10.20
N LEU A 232 -1.99 6.75 11.32
CA LEU A 232 -0.77 7.25 11.95
C LEU A 232 0.12 6.11 12.45
N PHE A 233 -0.44 5.08 13.09
CA PHE A 233 0.31 3.87 13.46
C PHE A 233 0.86 3.13 12.22
N GLY A 234 0.10 3.12 11.13
CA GLY A 234 0.57 2.60 9.85
C GLY A 234 1.79 3.38 9.32
N LEU A 235 1.74 4.71 9.34
CA LEU A 235 2.87 5.59 8.96
C LEU A 235 4.09 5.34 9.86
N GLY A 236 3.89 5.21 11.18
CA GLY A 236 4.96 4.88 12.12
C GLY A 236 5.63 3.54 11.80
N ASN A 237 4.86 2.51 11.41
CA ASN A 237 5.42 1.23 11.01
C ASN A 237 6.22 1.32 9.70
N VAL A 238 5.82 2.19 8.77
CA VAL A 238 6.60 2.47 7.55
C VAL A 238 7.89 3.20 7.91
N LEU A 239 7.82 4.22 8.78
CA LEU A 239 8.99 4.97 9.26
C LEU A 239 10.00 4.05 9.96
N LEU A 240 9.56 3.19 10.88
CA LEU A 240 10.41 2.21 11.56
C LEU A 240 11.11 1.29 10.56
N PHE A 241 10.38 0.84 9.54
CA PHE A 241 10.92 -0.03 8.50
C PHE A 241 12.02 0.65 7.67
N ILE A 242 11.79 1.89 7.21
CA ILE A 242 12.80 2.61 6.42
C ILE A 242 14.00 3.02 7.28
N THR A 243 13.77 3.41 8.56
CA THR A 243 14.86 3.77 9.47
C THR A 243 15.72 2.55 9.82
N GLY A 244 15.11 1.38 10.04
CA GLY A 244 15.81 0.13 10.36
C GLY A 244 16.37 -0.62 9.14
N ARG A 245 16.19 -0.10 7.90
CA ARG A 245 16.47 -0.83 6.66
C ARG A 245 15.79 -2.20 6.63
N GLY A 246 14.60 -2.29 7.16
CA GLY A 246 13.86 -3.53 7.34
C GLY A 246 13.29 -3.67 8.75
N ASP A 247 12.61 -4.78 9.02
CA ASP A 247 12.14 -5.06 10.37
C ASP A 247 13.31 -5.47 11.28
N VAL A 248 13.61 -4.66 12.28
CA VAL A 248 14.52 -5.04 13.36
C VAL A 248 13.72 -5.84 14.36
N THR A 249 13.87 -7.17 14.36
CA THR A 249 13.08 -8.06 15.21
C THR A 249 13.90 -8.59 16.38
N THR A 250 13.25 -8.84 17.51
CA THR A 250 13.87 -9.47 18.69
C THR A 250 14.49 -10.82 18.36
N GLN A 251 13.83 -11.62 17.51
CA GLN A 251 14.37 -12.89 17.04
C GLN A 251 15.61 -12.71 16.15
N GLY A 252 15.63 -11.70 15.28
CA GLY A 252 16.79 -11.39 14.46
C GLY A 252 17.97 -10.90 15.27
N LEU A 253 17.73 -10.15 16.35
CA LEU A 253 18.77 -9.72 17.30
C LEU A 253 19.32 -10.92 18.07
N LEU A 254 18.48 -11.81 18.58
CA LEU A 254 18.90 -13.01 19.28
C LEU A 254 19.88 -13.86 18.44
N GLN A 255 19.68 -13.89 17.13
CA GLN A 255 20.55 -14.66 16.22
C GLN A 255 21.87 -13.95 15.90
N ARG A 256 21.92 -12.61 15.93
CA ARG A 256 23.12 -11.83 15.53
C ARG A 256 23.97 -11.43 16.71
N ASP A 257 23.34 -10.95 17.77
CA ASP A 257 23.99 -10.42 18.97
C ASP A 257 23.01 -10.51 20.15
N PRO A 258 23.02 -11.62 20.90
CA PRO A 258 22.12 -11.82 22.05
C PRO A 258 22.25 -10.75 23.12
N ASP A 259 23.45 -10.16 23.32
CA ASP A 259 23.70 -9.15 24.34
C ASP A 259 22.94 -7.83 24.04
N MET A 260 22.54 -7.63 22.79
CA MET A 260 21.67 -6.48 22.45
C MET A 260 20.27 -6.62 23.02
N LEU A 261 19.74 -7.83 23.19
CA LEU A 261 18.42 -8.05 23.80
C LEU A 261 18.38 -7.60 25.25
N ASP A 262 19.45 -7.80 26.00
CA ASP A 262 19.55 -7.41 27.42
C ASP A 262 19.45 -5.89 27.63
N ARG A 263 19.63 -5.10 26.55
CA ARG A 263 19.49 -3.64 26.59
C ARG A 263 18.06 -3.18 26.31
N LEU A 264 17.19 -4.06 25.81
CA LEU A 264 15.81 -3.75 25.47
C LEU A 264 14.88 -4.08 26.63
N THR A 265 13.84 -3.27 26.77
CA THR A 265 12.72 -3.51 27.66
C THR A 265 11.43 -3.71 26.83
N GLU A 266 10.34 -4.06 27.48
CA GLU A 266 9.02 -4.16 26.83
C GLU A 266 8.59 -2.81 26.24
N ASP A 267 9.05 -1.68 26.81
CA ASP A 267 8.75 -0.33 26.32
C ASP A 267 9.45 0.01 24.99
N ASP A 268 10.53 -0.71 24.65
CA ASP A 268 11.34 -0.47 23.45
C ASP A 268 10.78 -1.14 22.20
N VAL A 269 9.77 -2.00 22.32
CA VAL A 269 9.17 -2.70 21.17
C VAL A 269 8.03 -1.89 20.55
N ASN A 270 7.72 -2.21 19.30
CA ASN A 270 6.64 -1.56 18.57
C ASN A 270 5.27 -1.93 19.17
N ILE A 271 4.39 -0.96 19.36
CA ILE A 271 3.07 -1.15 19.97
C ILE A 271 2.13 -2.04 19.13
N VAL A 272 2.30 -2.05 17.81
CA VAL A 272 1.49 -2.88 16.90
C VAL A 272 2.07 -4.29 16.76
N PHE A 273 3.40 -4.37 16.62
CA PHE A 273 4.14 -5.60 16.35
C PHE A 273 5.19 -5.82 17.43
N HIS A 274 4.79 -6.40 18.57
CA HIS A 274 5.63 -6.57 19.75
C HIS A 274 6.94 -7.37 19.55
N ASN A 275 7.09 -8.03 18.40
CA ASN A 275 8.33 -8.69 18.00
C ASN A 275 9.32 -7.77 17.26
N ARG A 276 8.97 -6.50 17.04
CA ARG A 276 9.82 -5.51 16.36
C ARG A 276 10.30 -4.45 17.34
N VAL A 277 11.53 -4.00 17.17
CA VAL A 277 12.13 -2.92 17.99
C VAL A 277 11.70 -1.57 17.43
N ALA A 278 11.18 -0.69 18.31
CA ALA A 278 10.89 0.71 18.00
C ALA A 278 12.05 1.62 18.43
N ASN A 279 12.72 1.35 19.56
CA ASN A 279 13.89 2.10 20.01
C ASN A 279 15.14 1.70 19.22
N LEU A 280 15.21 2.14 17.98
CA LEU A 280 16.29 1.74 17.08
C LEU A 280 17.65 2.29 17.48
N ARG A 281 17.71 3.40 18.24
CA ARG A 281 18.98 3.97 18.71
C ARG A 281 19.70 3.05 19.69
N LYS A 282 18.99 2.18 20.41
CA LYS A 282 19.64 1.16 21.26
C LYS A 282 20.40 0.12 20.42
N ILE A 283 19.99 -0.10 19.17
CA ILE A 283 20.62 -1.02 18.23
C ILE A 283 21.65 -0.31 17.35
N TYR A 284 21.31 0.92 16.91
CA TYR A 284 22.12 1.75 16.03
C TYR A 284 22.39 3.10 16.70
N PRO A 285 23.44 3.22 17.54
CA PRO A 285 23.69 4.40 18.37
C PRO A 285 23.91 5.71 17.59
N TYR A 286 24.24 5.63 16.29
CA TYR A 286 24.40 6.77 15.40
C TYR A 286 23.07 7.37 14.93
N ILE A 287 21.92 6.74 15.16
CA ILE A 287 20.61 7.37 14.93
C ILE A 287 20.47 8.58 15.87
N PRO A 288 20.15 9.80 15.33
CA PRO A 288 19.95 10.97 16.14
C PRO A 288 18.86 10.79 17.19
N GLU A 289 19.05 11.42 18.34
CA GLU A 289 18.07 11.34 19.43
C GLU A 289 16.71 11.91 19.03
N LEU A 290 16.68 13.02 18.26
CA LEU A 290 15.43 13.59 17.74
C LEU A 290 14.64 12.60 16.89
N LEU A 291 15.32 11.95 15.94
CA LEU A 291 14.66 10.92 15.12
C LEU A 291 14.18 9.74 15.98
N ASN A 292 15.00 9.30 16.94
CA ASN A 292 14.60 8.19 17.81
C ASN A 292 13.40 8.56 18.71
N ARG A 293 13.27 9.81 19.13
CA ARG A 293 12.07 10.26 19.87
C ARG A 293 10.81 10.12 19.02
N VAL A 294 10.86 10.49 17.74
CA VAL A 294 9.74 10.26 16.82
C VAL A 294 9.38 8.78 16.74
N LEU A 295 10.39 7.89 16.63
CA LEU A 295 10.14 6.44 16.60
C LEU A 295 9.49 5.92 17.88
N LEU A 296 9.84 6.48 19.04
CA LEU A 296 9.31 6.07 20.33
C LEU A 296 7.84 6.39 20.54
N HIS A 297 7.24 7.33 19.80
CA HIS A 297 5.79 7.51 19.77
C HIS A 297 5.03 6.30 19.21
N PHE A 298 5.72 5.35 18.58
CA PHE A 298 5.18 4.09 18.08
C PHE A 298 5.63 2.87 18.88
N SER A 299 6.21 3.10 20.08
CA SER A 299 6.62 2.03 20.99
C SER A 299 5.52 1.68 21.99
N ALA A 300 5.64 0.51 22.61
CA ALA A 300 4.75 0.08 23.68
C ALA A 300 4.88 0.95 24.95
N GLY A 301 6.04 1.58 25.15
CA GLY A 301 6.29 2.51 26.25
C GLY A 301 5.93 3.98 25.94
N ALA A 302 5.22 4.25 24.85
CA ALA A 302 4.85 5.62 24.52
C ALA A 302 3.74 6.16 25.43
N ASP A 303 3.99 7.29 26.08
CA ASP A 303 2.97 8.00 26.87
C ASP A 303 1.99 8.82 25.98
N ILE A 304 2.46 9.24 24.80
CA ILE A 304 1.71 10.10 23.88
C ILE A 304 1.84 9.57 22.45
N TYR A 305 0.73 9.57 21.74
CA TYR A 305 0.66 9.19 20.33
C TYR A 305 0.32 10.41 19.48
N TYR A 306 0.78 10.43 18.23
CA TYR A 306 0.37 11.44 17.26
C TYR A 306 -1.13 11.39 17.01
N GLU A 307 -1.77 12.55 16.98
CA GLU A 307 -3.20 12.70 16.65
C GLU A 307 -3.39 13.15 15.20
N THR A 308 -2.39 13.80 14.61
CA THR A 308 -2.42 14.37 13.25
C THR A 308 -1.14 14.07 12.47
N THR A 309 -1.24 14.15 11.15
CA THR A 309 -0.07 14.09 10.26
C THR A 309 0.80 15.32 10.36
N GLU A 310 0.22 16.46 10.72
CA GLU A 310 0.91 17.74 10.91
C GLU A 310 1.92 17.65 12.05
N GLU A 311 1.52 17.09 13.20
CA GLU A 311 2.43 16.85 14.34
C GLU A 311 3.61 15.93 13.94
N LEU A 312 3.30 14.83 13.23
CA LEU A 312 4.33 13.92 12.75
C LEU A 312 5.30 14.59 11.77
N LEU A 313 4.78 15.45 10.88
CA LEU A 313 5.59 16.19 9.90
C LEU A 313 6.50 17.23 10.57
N GLU A 314 6.00 17.93 11.60
CA GLU A 314 6.78 18.91 12.37
C GLU A 314 8.00 18.23 13.02
N ASP A 315 7.78 17.17 13.79
CA ASP A 315 8.84 16.42 14.47
C ASP A 315 9.84 15.76 13.49
N LEU A 316 9.34 15.23 12.38
CA LEU A 316 10.20 14.66 11.33
C LEU A 316 11.02 15.73 10.61
N GLY A 317 10.46 16.94 10.41
CA GLY A 317 11.16 18.07 9.84
C GLY A 317 12.37 18.46 10.70
N GLU A 318 12.19 18.59 12.02
CA GLU A 318 13.28 18.84 12.96
C GLU A 318 14.35 17.73 12.94
N ALA A 319 13.92 16.47 12.91
CA ALA A 319 14.83 15.32 12.83
C ALA A 319 15.63 15.33 11.51
N ARG A 320 15.01 15.74 10.40
CA ARG A 320 15.63 15.84 9.08
C ARG A 320 16.74 16.92 9.04
N GLU A 321 16.49 18.09 9.66
CA GLU A 321 17.50 19.13 9.77
C GLU A 321 18.76 18.69 10.52
N VAL A 322 18.61 17.84 11.55
CA VAL A 322 19.76 17.28 12.28
C VAL A 322 20.58 16.32 11.42
N LEU A 323 19.92 15.57 10.52
CA LEU A 323 20.61 14.67 9.58
C LEU A 323 21.41 15.45 8.53
N GLU A 324 20.93 16.61 8.07
CA GLU A 324 21.64 17.46 7.10
C GLU A 324 22.91 18.11 7.63
N ARG A 325 22.99 18.36 8.95
CA ARG A 325 24.15 18.99 9.60
C ARG A 325 25.30 18.04 9.90
N ARG A 326 25.12 16.75 9.63
CA ARG A 326 26.13 15.70 9.86
C ARG A 326 26.85 15.32 8.58
#